data_adf8c67fb6a80cb0e2139a000e673500
#
_entry.id   adf8c67fb6a80cb0e2139a000e673500
#
_cell.length_a   1.000
_cell.length_b   1.000
_cell.length_c   1.000
_cell.angle_alpha   90.00
_cell.angle_beta   90.00
_cell.angle_gamma   90.00
#
_symmetry.space_group_name_H-M   'P 1'
#
loop_
_entity.id
_entity.type
_entity.pdbx_description
1 polymer ?
#
loop_
_entity_poly.entity_id
_entity_poly.type
_entity_poly.pdbx_seq_one_letter_code
_entity_poly.pdbx_strand_id
1 'polypeptide(L)'
;MLTIIDKIKLKDPAYEDDFVKWVREVDYLTCHELPSVQSFCVHKVMRGGDCDFVETITVSSWKAFEQDMASPQFAGLVARFSQMADVSEQLVCDPIAPGYQK
;
A
#
# COMPACT_ATOMS: atom_id res chain seq x y z
N MET A 1 8.45 -7.95 -12.62
CA MET A 1 7.40 -7.17 -11.96
C MET A 1 6.75 -8.00 -10.88
N LEU A 2 6.52 -7.40 -9.72
CA LEU A 2 5.88 -8.06 -8.58
C LEU A 2 4.66 -7.26 -8.13
N THR A 3 3.69 -7.94 -7.54
CA THR A 3 2.55 -7.31 -6.87
C THR A 3 2.63 -7.61 -5.38
N ILE A 4 2.60 -6.57 -4.56
CA ILE A 4 2.59 -6.66 -3.12
C ILE A 4 1.17 -6.38 -2.65
N ILE A 5 0.66 -7.24 -1.79
CA ILE A 5 -0.69 -7.10 -1.22
C ILE A 5 -0.54 -6.98 0.29
N ASP A 6 -0.93 -5.83 0.83
CA ASP A 6 -0.91 -5.58 2.26
C ASP A 6 -2.33 -5.56 2.81
N LYS A 7 -2.59 -6.35 3.83
CA LYS A 7 -3.81 -6.26 4.61
C LYS A 7 -3.59 -5.24 5.73
N ILE A 8 -4.49 -4.28 5.83
CA ILE A 8 -4.34 -3.13 6.73
C ILE A 8 -5.48 -3.15 7.73
N LYS A 9 -5.11 -3.01 9.02
CA LYS A 9 -6.05 -2.89 10.11
C LYS A 9 -5.87 -1.55 10.80
N LEU A 10 -6.96 -0.80 10.97
CA LEU A 10 -6.93 0.45 11.72
C LEU A 10 -6.70 0.17 13.21
N LYS A 11 -5.90 0.99 13.86
CA LYS A 11 -5.68 0.91 15.32
C LYS A 11 -6.95 1.25 16.09
N ASP A 12 -7.79 2.12 15.52
CA ASP A 12 -9.09 2.50 16.05
C ASP A 12 -10.00 2.83 14.86
N PRO A 13 -11.28 2.39 14.87
CA PRO A 13 -12.22 2.74 13.79
C PRO A 13 -12.38 4.24 13.56
N ALA A 14 -12.14 5.07 14.58
CA ALA A 14 -12.21 6.51 14.47
C ALA A 14 -11.17 7.10 13.49
N TYR A 15 -10.13 6.37 13.16
CA TYR A 15 -9.12 6.80 12.18
C TYR A 15 -9.55 6.66 10.72
N GLU A 16 -10.70 6.04 10.43
CA GLU A 16 -11.05 5.72 9.04
C GLU A 16 -11.03 6.94 8.12
N ASP A 17 -11.70 8.01 8.51
CA ASP A 17 -11.80 9.22 7.67
C ASP A 17 -10.42 9.87 7.48
N ASP A 18 -9.63 9.97 8.54
CA ASP A 18 -8.28 10.51 8.46
C ASP A 18 -7.37 9.65 7.60
N PHE A 19 -7.50 8.34 7.69
CA PHE A 19 -6.72 7.40 6.88
C PHE A 19 -7.03 7.56 5.39
N VAL A 20 -8.31 7.59 5.03
CA VAL A 20 -8.74 7.75 3.64
C VAL A 20 -8.26 9.08 3.07
N LYS A 21 -8.39 10.16 3.84
CA LYS A 21 -7.92 11.49 3.44
C LYS A 21 -6.41 11.49 3.21
N TRP A 22 -5.66 10.91 4.13
CA TRP A 22 -4.20 10.82 4.01
C TRP A 22 -3.78 10.01 2.78
N VAL A 23 -4.45 8.90 2.49
CA VAL A 23 -4.18 8.10 1.29
C VAL A 23 -4.33 8.95 0.04
N ARG A 24 -5.43 9.70 -0.07
CA ARG A 24 -5.71 10.51 -1.25
C ARG A 24 -4.78 11.72 -1.39
N GLU A 25 -4.46 12.38 -0.29
CA GLU A 25 -3.75 13.66 -0.32
C GLU A 25 -2.24 13.53 -0.20
N VAL A 26 -1.75 12.43 0.37
CA VAL A 26 -0.32 12.24 0.66
C VAL A 26 0.22 10.96 0.02
N ASP A 27 -0.36 9.82 0.36
CA ASP A 27 0.18 8.51 -0.01
C ASP A 27 0.24 8.34 -1.53
N TYR A 28 -0.87 8.56 -2.23
CA TYR A 28 -0.91 8.46 -3.69
C TYR A 28 0.04 9.45 -4.38
N LEU A 29 0.15 10.66 -3.84
CA LEU A 29 1.01 11.68 -4.45
C LEU A 29 2.50 11.38 -4.25
N THR A 30 2.86 10.73 -3.15
CA THR A 30 4.25 10.38 -2.86
C THR A 30 4.77 9.27 -3.78
N CYS A 31 3.88 8.49 -4.41
CA CYS A 31 4.29 7.43 -5.33
C CYS A 31 5.16 7.93 -6.48
N HIS A 32 5.01 9.20 -6.89
CA HIS A 32 5.88 9.81 -7.91
C HIS A 32 7.36 9.85 -7.49
N GLU A 33 7.62 9.79 -6.19
CA GLU A 33 8.98 9.85 -5.64
C GLU A 33 9.54 8.47 -5.31
N LEU A 34 8.82 7.40 -5.68
CA LEU A 34 9.20 6.02 -5.46
C LEU A 34 9.37 5.32 -6.81
N PRO A 35 10.62 5.32 -7.37
CA PRO A 35 10.85 4.90 -8.76
C PRO A 35 10.41 3.48 -9.10
N SER A 36 10.40 2.55 -8.13
CA SER A 36 9.99 1.16 -8.40
C SER A 36 8.49 0.99 -8.54
N VAL A 37 7.70 1.91 -7.98
CA VAL A 37 6.24 1.79 -7.94
C VAL A 37 5.64 2.12 -9.29
N GLN A 38 4.95 1.16 -9.89
CA GLN A 38 4.29 1.29 -11.18
C GLN A 38 2.80 1.56 -11.03
N SER A 39 2.18 0.97 -10.01
CA SER A 39 0.78 1.23 -9.65
C SER A 39 0.58 0.98 -8.17
N PHE A 40 -0.37 1.69 -7.60
CA PHE A 40 -0.69 1.59 -6.18
C PHE A 40 -2.14 1.96 -5.97
N CYS A 41 -2.87 1.12 -5.24
CA CYS A 41 -4.26 1.38 -4.91
C CYS A 41 -4.60 0.83 -3.54
N VAL A 42 -5.30 1.61 -2.75
CA VAL A 42 -5.85 1.20 -1.45
C VAL A 42 -7.35 0.95 -1.63
N HIS A 43 -7.81 -0.22 -1.19
CA HIS A 43 -9.20 -0.63 -1.29
C HIS A 43 -9.81 -0.71 0.10
N LYS A 44 -11.00 -0.14 0.27
CA LYS A 44 -11.77 -0.37 1.48
C LYS A 44 -12.45 -1.72 1.40
N VAL A 45 -12.27 -2.55 2.43
CA VAL A 45 -12.93 -3.85 2.50
C VAL A 45 -14.41 -3.64 2.82
N MET A 46 -15.27 -4.08 1.93
CA MET A 46 -16.72 -3.94 2.09
C MET A 46 -17.34 -5.16 2.75
N ARG A 47 -16.71 -6.34 2.57
CA ARG A 47 -17.25 -7.61 3.08
C ARG A 47 -16.15 -8.64 3.15
N GLY A 48 -16.11 -9.39 4.25
CA GLY A 48 -15.20 -10.52 4.44
C GLY A 48 -13.85 -10.13 4.99
N GLY A 49 -13.09 -11.15 5.44
CA GLY A 49 -11.77 -10.95 5.99
C GLY A 49 -11.75 -10.35 7.38
N ASP A 50 -10.54 -10.07 7.85
CA ASP A 50 -10.26 -9.56 9.19
C ASP A 50 -9.49 -8.23 9.16
N CYS A 51 -9.55 -7.53 8.04
CA CYS A 51 -8.86 -6.26 7.86
C CYS A 51 -9.83 -5.18 7.35
N ASP A 52 -9.42 -3.92 7.48
CA ASP A 52 -10.25 -2.78 7.12
C ASP A 52 -9.97 -2.31 5.69
N PHE A 53 -8.72 -2.41 5.25
CA PHE A 53 -8.29 -2.04 3.91
C PHE A 53 -7.33 -3.08 3.36
N VAL A 54 -7.23 -3.11 2.03
CA VAL A 54 -6.22 -3.90 1.31
C VAL A 54 -5.53 -2.96 0.34
N GLU A 55 -4.20 -2.96 0.33
CA GLU A 55 -3.47 -2.21 -0.69
C GLU A 55 -2.77 -3.15 -1.64
N THR A 56 -2.74 -2.77 -2.90
CA THR A 56 -2.04 -3.48 -3.97
C THR A 56 -0.99 -2.57 -4.57
N ILE A 57 0.25 -3.03 -4.60
CA ILE A 57 1.39 -2.26 -5.11
C ILE A 57 2.06 -3.08 -6.18
N THR A 58 2.15 -2.55 -7.40
CA THR A 58 2.94 -3.17 -8.46
C THR A 58 4.28 -2.47 -8.55
N VAL A 59 5.37 -3.23 -8.42
CA VAL A 59 6.73 -2.71 -8.44
C VAL A 59 7.56 -3.38 -9.53
N SER A 60 8.60 -2.69 -10.00
CA SER A 60 9.47 -3.21 -11.07
C SER A 60 10.25 -4.44 -10.63
N SER A 61 10.74 -4.45 -9.38
CA SER A 61 11.42 -5.60 -8.76
C SER A 61 11.42 -5.43 -7.25
N TRP A 62 11.66 -6.53 -6.53
CA TRP A 62 11.80 -6.47 -5.08
C TRP A 62 12.99 -5.61 -4.66
N LYS A 63 14.15 -5.79 -5.34
CA LYS A 63 15.35 -5.02 -5.03
C LYS A 63 15.13 -3.52 -5.18
N ALA A 64 14.48 -3.10 -6.26
CA ALA A 64 14.16 -1.68 -6.47
C ALA A 64 13.20 -1.16 -5.40
N PHE A 65 12.22 -1.96 -5.00
CA PHE A 65 11.30 -1.58 -3.94
C PHE A 65 11.99 -1.47 -2.57
N GLU A 66 12.94 -2.35 -2.28
CA GLU A 66 13.75 -2.23 -1.06
C GLU A 66 14.50 -0.90 -1.01
N GLN A 67 15.01 -0.43 -2.15
CA GLN A 67 15.65 0.88 -2.22
C GLN A 67 14.67 2.01 -1.95
N ASP A 68 13.45 1.92 -2.47
CA ASP A 68 12.40 2.90 -2.20
C ASP A 68 12.02 2.90 -0.71
N MET A 69 11.91 1.72 -0.10
CA MET A 69 11.60 1.61 1.34
C MET A 69 12.67 2.23 2.24
N ALA A 70 13.91 2.34 1.74
CA ALA A 70 15.00 2.97 2.48
C ALA A 70 15.05 4.48 2.28
N SER A 71 14.18 5.06 1.46
CA SER A 71 14.18 6.48 1.16
C SER A 71 13.54 7.31 2.27
N PRO A 72 13.92 8.61 2.39
CA PRO A 72 13.27 9.51 3.33
C PRO A 72 11.78 9.69 3.05
N GLN A 73 11.38 9.67 1.77
CA GLN A 73 9.98 9.79 1.36
C GLN A 73 9.15 8.64 1.92
N PHE A 74 9.66 7.42 1.83
CA PHE A 74 8.99 6.25 2.37
C PHE A 74 8.92 6.30 3.90
N ALA A 75 10.00 6.73 4.55
CA ALA A 75 10.02 6.87 6.01
C ALA A 75 8.93 7.83 6.51
N GLY A 76 8.67 8.91 5.77
CA GLY A 76 7.59 9.84 6.09
C GLY A 76 6.21 9.19 5.98
N LEU A 77 5.99 8.35 4.96
CA LEU A 77 4.75 7.60 4.82
C LEU A 77 4.54 6.63 5.98
N VAL A 78 5.57 5.86 6.33
CA VAL A 78 5.51 4.89 7.44
C VAL A 78 5.20 5.58 8.76
N ALA A 79 5.81 6.73 9.02
CA ALA A 79 5.61 7.47 10.26
C ALA A 79 4.13 7.83 10.47
N ARG A 80 3.47 8.36 9.44
CA ARG A 80 2.05 8.73 9.54
C ARG A 80 1.14 7.51 9.52
N PHE A 81 1.41 6.56 8.63
CA PHE A 81 0.66 5.31 8.55
C PHE A 81 0.60 4.61 9.91
N SER A 82 1.75 4.47 10.56
CA SER A 82 1.86 3.74 11.83
C SER A 82 1.12 4.39 12.99
N GLN A 83 0.77 5.66 12.89
CA GLN A 83 -0.08 6.32 13.88
C GLN A 83 -1.54 5.86 13.78
N MET A 84 -1.98 5.43 12.60
CA MET A 84 -3.38 5.13 12.33
C MET A 84 -3.67 3.64 12.14
N ALA A 85 -2.69 2.87 11.66
CA ALA A 85 -2.93 1.51 11.19
C ALA A 85 -1.70 0.62 11.33
N ASP A 86 -1.92 -0.67 11.11
CA ASP A 86 -0.88 -1.69 11.04
C ASP A 86 -1.10 -2.55 9.79
N VAL A 87 -0.01 -3.07 9.23
CA VAL A 87 -0.07 -4.12 8.23
C VAL A 87 -0.16 -5.45 8.99
N SER A 88 -1.29 -6.12 8.88
CA SER A 88 -1.51 -7.39 9.57
C SER A 88 -0.93 -8.58 8.81
N GLU A 89 -0.85 -8.48 7.47
CA GLU A 89 -0.25 -9.50 6.62
C GLU A 89 0.22 -8.88 5.32
N GLN A 90 1.39 -9.30 4.84
CA GLN A 90 1.91 -8.90 3.54
C GLN A 90 2.13 -10.14 2.67
N LEU A 91 1.62 -10.08 1.45
CA LEU A 91 1.87 -11.09 0.42
C LEU A 91 2.71 -10.48 -0.69
N VAL A 92 3.74 -11.19 -1.12
CA VAL A 92 4.55 -10.80 -2.27
C VAL A 92 4.24 -11.80 -3.38
N CYS A 93 3.66 -11.31 -4.47
CA CYS A 93 3.06 -12.15 -5.50
C CYS A 93 3.74 -11.93 -6.85
N ASP A 94 3.87 -13.02 -7.60
CA ASP A 94 4.30 -12.99 -8.98
C ASP A 94 3.06 -13.13 -9.87
N PRO A 95 2.67 -12.07 -10.59
CA PRO A 95 1.48 -12.13 -11.44
C PRO A 95 1.61 -13.20 -12.52
N ILE A 96 0.57 -13.99 -12.71
CA ILE A 96 0.50 -14.96 -13.81
C ILE A 96 0.12 -14.18 -15.07
N ALA A 97 1.13 -13.90 -15.90
CA ALA A 97 0.93 -13.15 -17.13
C ALA A 97 0.13 -13.95 -18.15
N PRO A 98 -0.63 -13.29 -19.05
CA PRO A 98 -0.80 -11.84 -19.14
C PRO A 98 -1.93 -11.27 -18.28
N GLY A 99 -2.68 -12.10 -17.55
CA GLY A 99 -3.92 -11.69 -16.92
C GLY A 99 -5.01 -11.44 -17.95
N TYR A 100 -6.10 -10.81 -17.52
CA TYR A 100 -7.18 -10.40 -18.40
C TYR A 100 -7.54 -8.94 -18.13
N GLN A 101 -7.72 -8.19 -19.19
CA GLN A 101 -8.27 -6.84 -19.13
C GLN A 101 -9.22 -6.66 -20.31
N LYS A 102 -10.43 -6.18 -20.00
CA LYS A 102 -11.46 -5.97 -21.02
C LYS A 102 -11.10 -4.82 -21.95
#